data_1c5263869d1e3418f935bfd031ec03ae
#
_entry.id   1c5263869d1e3418f935bfd031ec03ae
#
_cell.length_a   1.000
_cell.length_b   1.000
_cell.length_c   1.000
_cell.angle_alpha   90.00
_cell.angle_beta   90.00
_cell.angle_gamma   90.00
#
_symmetry.space_group_name_H-M   'P 1'
#
loop_
_entity.id
_entity.type
_entity.pdbx_description
1 polymer ?
#
loop_
_entity_poly.entity_id
_entity_poly.type
_entity_poly.pdbx_seq_one_letter_code
_entity_poly.pdbx_strand_id
1 'polypeptide(L)'
;MSGSVLSRWESHLATERRLSPHTVRAYVRAAERLLEATGLQDWTAIAALEAPALRAQLARRRADGLSNRSAARELSSLRAFLAFARAETGASDAQAPRLRGPRIKRTLPRPVTPDEAVHMAQTIGERRREEWTGLRDRAVLLL
;
A
#
# COMPACT_ATOMS: atom_id res chain seq x y z
N MET A 1 -0.13 -15.94 -19.18
CA MET A 1 -0.92 -16.42 -18.02
C MET A 1 -0.79 -15.54 -16.76
N SER A 2 0.33 -14.86 -16.54
CA SER A 2 0.46 -13.86 -15.45
C SER A 2 -0.60 -12.74 -15.50
N GLY A 3 -1.12 -12.39 -16.68
CA GLY A 3 -2.17 -11.40 -16.83
C GLY A 3 -3.48 -11.76 -16.10
N SER A 4 -3.83 -13.05 -16.00
CA SER A 4 -5.06 -13.46 -15.31
C SER A 4 -4.95 -13.33 -13.79
N VAL A 5 -3.77 -13.60 -13.21
CA VAL A 5 -3.50 -13.46 -11.78
C VAL A 5 -3.56 -11.99 -11.36
N LEU A 6 -2.89 -11.10 -12.11
CA LEU A 6 -2.90 -9.67 -11.82
C LEU A 6 -4.27 -9.03 -12.02
N SER A 7 -5.01 -9.41 -13.09
CA SER A 7 -6.36 -8.90 -13.32
C SER A 7 -7.34 -9.33 -12.22
N ARG A 8 -7.27 -10.58 -11.75
CA ARG A 8 -8.10 -11.05 -10.62
C ARG A 8 -7.75 -10.31 -9.33
N TRP A 9 -6.45 -10.09 -9.08
CA TRP A 9 -5.97 -9.30 -7.93
C TRP A 9 -6.45 -7.85 -7.99
N GLU A 10 -6.33 -7.19 -9.14
CA GLU A 10 -6.79 -5.82 -9.35
C GLU A 10 -8.29 -5.69 -9.11
N SER A 11 -9.09 -6.62 -9.67
CA SER A 11 -10.53 -6.68 -9.46
C SER A 11 -10.88 -6.80 -7.98
N HIS A 12 -10.23 -7.72 -7.24
CA HIS A 12 -10.42 -7.87 -5.80
C HIS A 12 -10.16 -6.56 -5.04
N LEU A 13 -9.05 -5.88 -5.34
CA LEU A 13 -8.71 -4.62 -4.67
C LEU A 13 -9.72 -3.50 -4.97
N ALA A 14 -10.16 -3.41 -6.21
CA ALA A 14 -11.05 -2.34 -6.66
C ALA A 14 -12.51 -2.56 -6.22
N THR A 15 -13.03 -3.78 -6.39
CA THR A 15 -14.46 -4.06 -6.19
C THR A 15 -14.78 -4.58 -4.80
N GLU A 16 -14.04 -5.57 -4.30
CA GLU A 16 -14.32 -6.19 -3.00
C GLU A 16 -13.72 -5.36 -1.84
N ARG A 17 -12.47 -4.88 -1.99
CA ARG A 17 -11.79 -4.04 -0.99
C ARG A 17 -12.08 -2.55 -1.14
N ARG A 18 -12.65 -2.11 -2.25
CA ARG A 18 -13.02 -0.71 -2.55
C ARG A 18 -11.88 0.28 -2.28
N LEU A 19 -10.65 -0.10 -2.64
CA LEU A 19 -9.50 0.74 -2.43
C LEU A 19 -9.42 1.85 -3.48
N SER A 20 -8.77 2.97 -3.12
CA SER A 20 -8.58 4.07 -4.07
C SER A 20 -7.77 3.62 -5.30
N PRO A 21 -7.98 4.22 -6.49
CA PRO A 21 -7.21 3.86 -7.69
C PRO A 21 -5.69 3.98 -7.51
N HIS A 22 -5.22 4.91 -6.69
CA HIS A 22 -3.80 5.05 -6.37
C HIS A 22 -3.27 3.86 -5.55
N THR A 23 -4.05 3.38 -4.58
CA THR A 23 -3.70 2.20 -3.77
C THR A 23 -3.71 0.94 -4.62
N VAL A 24 -4.74 0.75 -5.45
CA VAL A 24 -4.86 -0.38 -6.38
C VAL A 24 -3.63 -0.45 -7.27
N ARG A 25 -3.28 0.64 -7.97
CA ARG A 25 -2.07 0.68 -8.82
C ARG A 25 -0.79 0.33 -8.07
N ALA A 26 -0.63 0.85 -6.85
CA ALA A 26 0.57 0.57 -6.06
C ALA A 26 0.66 -0.92 -5.67
N TYR A 27 -0.46 -1.54 -5.31
CA TYR A 27 -0.54 -2.94 -4.90
C TYR A 27 -0.34 -3.89 -6.09
N VAL A 28 -0.95 -3.59 -7.22
CA VAL A 28 -0.77 -4.37 -8.47
C VAL A 28 0.69 -4.32 -8.91
N ARG A 29 1.32 -3.14 -8.95
CA ARG A 29 2.75 -3.01 -9.31
C ARG A 29 3.68 -3.75 -8.35
N ALA A 30 3.36 -3.84 -7.07
CA ALA A 30 4.16 -4.62 -6.12
C ALA A 30 4.04 -6.12 -6.39
N ALA A 31 2.84 -6.61 -6.70
CA ALA A 31 2.60 -8.00 -7.09
C ALA A 31 3.29 -8.33 -8.43
N GLU A 32 3.17 -7.47 -9.43
CA GLU A 32 3.82 -7.60 -10.73
C GLU A 32 5.33 -7.81 -10.58
N ARG A 33 6.02 -6.93 -9.85
CA ARG A 33 7.45 -7.06 -9.57
C ARG A 33 7.83 -8.34 -8.82
N LEU A 34 6.98 -8.83 -7.92
CA LEU A 34 7.21 -10.11 -7.26
C LEU A 34 7.12 -11.26 -8.25
N LEU A 35 6.08 -11.27 -9.11
CA LEU A 35 5.89 -12.30 -10.13
C LEU A 35 7.02 -12.30 -11.17
N GLU A 36 7.47 -11.13 -11.61
CA GLU A 36 8.64 -10.98 -12.49
C GLU A 36 9.92 -11.54 -11.86
N ALA A 37 10.14 -11.24 -10.58
CA ALA A 37 11.34 -11.67 -9.86
C ALA A 37 11.36 -13.18 -9.53
N THR A 38 10.19 -13.80 -9.42
CA THR A 38 10.04 -15.22 -9.04
C THR A 38 9.68 -16.13 -10.23
N GLY A 39 9.19 -15.56 -11.32
CA GLY A 39 8.70 -16.33 -12.48
C GLY A 39 7.37 -17.05 -12.25
N LEU A 40 6.69 -16.81 -11.11
CA LEU A 40 5.47 -17.50 -10.76
C LEU A 40 4.27 -16.98 -11.55
N GLN A 41 3.36 -17.89 -11.93
CA GLN A 41 2.22 -17.57 -12.79
C GLN A 41 0.88 -18.13 -12.30
N ASP A 42 0.87 -18.95 -11.25
CA ASP A 42 -0.32 -19.59 -10.72
C ASP A 42 -0.50 -19.33 -9.21
N TRP A 43 -1.74 -19.42 -8.75
CA TRP A 43 -2.10 -19.12 -7.37
C TRP A 43 -1.49 -20.07 -6.36
N THR A 44 -1.33 -21.34 -6.70
CA THR A 44 -0.79 -22.36 -5.79
C THR A 44 0.68 -22.08 -5.48
N ALA A 45 1.47 -21.80 -6.51
CA ALA A 45 2.88 -21.46 -6.36
C ALA A 45 3.07 -20.12 -5.61
N ILE A 46 2.20 -19.14 -5.86
CA ILE A 46 2.21 -17.85 -5.15
C ILE A 46 1.83 -18.04 -3.68
N ALA A 47 0.81 -18.84 -3.38
CA ALA A 47 0.37 -19.12 -2.01
C ALA A 47 1.44 -19.84 -1.17
N ALA A 48 2.29 -20.65 -1.83
CA ALA A 48 3.41 -21.38 -1.23
C ALA A 48 4.64 -20.50 -0.95
N LEU A 49 4.65 -19.23 -1.38
CA LEU A 49 5.78 -18.34 -1.11
C LEU A 49 5.99 -18.10 0.39
N GLU A 50 7.24 -18.25 0.80
CA GLU A 50 7.67 -18.09 2.19
C GLU A 50 8.40 -16.76 2.44
N ALA A 51 8.67 -16.48 3.72
CA ALA A 51 9.35 -15.28 4.18
C ALA A 51 10.69 -14.98 3.50
N PRO A 52 11.56 -15.98 3.17
CA PRO A 52 12.83 -15.72 2.46
C PRO A 52 12.65 -15.05 1.11
N ALA A 53 11.67 -15.46 0.30
CA ALA A 53 11.40 -14.88 -1.01
C ALA A 53 11.00 -13.41 -0.90
N LEU A 54 10.12 -13.07 0.05
CA LEU A 54 9.71 -11.68 0.31
C LEU A 54 10.88 -10.82 0.83
N ARG A 55 11.75 -11.39 1.68
CA ARG A 55 12.94 -10.69 2.14
C ARG A 55 13.89 -10.38 0.98
N ALA A 56 14.12 -11.35 0.11
CA ALA A 56 14.97 -11.18 -1.07
C ALA A 56 14.43 -10.07 -1.99
N GLN A 57 13.12 -10.06 -2.24
CA GLN A 57 12.47 -9.01 -3.03
C GLN A 57 12.65 -7.63 -2.39
N LEU A 58 12.37 -7.49 -1.10
CA LEU A 58 12.52 -6.21 -0.38
C LEU A 58 13.99 -5.78 -0.30
N ALA A 59 14.94 -6.71 -0.13
CA ALA A 59 16.36 -6.40 -0.11
C ALA A 59 16.82 -5.84 -1.46
N ARG A 60 16.40 -6.46 -2.57
CA ARG A 60 16.67 -5.97 -3.93
C ARG A 60 16.14 -4.55 -4.12
N ARG A 61 14.87 -4.32 -3.77
CA ARG A 61 14.25 -3.00 -3.88
C ARG A 61 14.94 -1.93 -3.02
N ARG A 62 15.45 -2.31 -1.85
CA ARG A 62 16.22 -1.39 -1.01
C ARG A 62 17.60 -1.08 -1.60
N ALA A 63 18.25 -2.05 -2.23
CA ALA A 63 19.48 -1.81 -3.00
C ALA A 63 19.25 -0.82 -4.15
N ASP A 64 18.04 -0.84 -4.76
CA ASP A 64 17.60 0.12 -5.77
C ASP A 64 17.20 1.50 -5.18
N GLY A 65 17.46 1.77 -3.91
CA GLY A 65 17.20 3.06 -3.28
C GLY A 65 15.80 3.23 -2.67
N LEU A 66 15.01 2.15 -2.51
CA LEU A 66 13.67 2.25 -1.90
C LEU A 66 13.75 2.71 -0.44
N SER A 67 13.05 3.79 -0.10
CA SER A 67 13.00 4.31 1.28
C SER A 67 12.33 3.33 2.25
N ASN A 68 12.65 3.41 3.55
CA ASN A 68 12.04 2.57 4.58
C ASN A 68 10.51 2.68 4.61
N ARG A 69 9.94 3.88 4.38
CA ARG A 69 8.49 4.10 4.32
C ARG A 69 7.87 3.39 3.11
N SER A 70 8.51 3.49 1.95
CA SER A 70 8.06 2.82 0.73
C SER A 70 8.22 1.30 0.83
N ALA A 71 9.31 0.81 1.43
CA ALA A 71 9.52 -0.62 1.68
C ALA A 71 8.46 -1.20 2.64
N ALA A 72 8.04 -0.45 3.66
CA ALA A 72 6.96 -0.87 4.55
C ALA A 72 5.61 -0.97 3.83
N ARG A 73 5.31 -0.03 2.91
CA ARG A 73 4.11 -0.08 2.07
C ARG A 73 4.16 -1.27 1.12
N GLU A 74 5.29 -1.50 0.45
CA GLU A 74 5.47 -2.63 -0.45
C GLU A 74 5.31 -3.96 0.28
N LEU A 75 5.89 -4.09 1.48
CA LEU A 75 5.67 -5.28 2.33
C LEU A 75 4.19 -5.49 2.68
N SER A 76 3.46 -4.43 3.00
CA SER A 76 2.02 -4.52 3.30
C SER A 76 1.23 -5.01 2.09
N SER A 77 1.55 -4.51 0.89
CA SER A 77 0.89 -4.93 -0.34
C SER A 77 1.21 -6.38 -0.70
N LEU A 78 2.47 -6.83 -0.54
CA LEU A 78 2.87 -8.21 -0.79
C LEU A 78 2.21 -9.19 0.20
N ARG A 79 2.07 -8.81 1.47
CA ARG A 79 1.32 -9.61 2.45
C ARG A 79 -0.15 -9.77 2.06
N ALA A 80 -0.78 -8.68 1.62
CA ALA A 80 -2.16 -8.73 1.17
C ALA A 80 -2.32 -9.60 -0.08
N PHE A 81 -1.37 -9.54 -1.01
CA PHE A 81 -1.37 -10.39 -2.21
C PHE A 81 -1.22 -11.88 -1.87
N LEU A 82 -0.29 -12.23 -0.96
CA LEU A 82 -0.14 -13.62 -0.53
C LEU A 82 -1.36 -14.13 0.26
N ALA A 83 -1.95 -13.29 1.10
CA ALA A 83 -3.19 -13.66 1.82
C ALA A 83 -4.33 -13.95 0.83
N PHE A 84 -4.46 -13.13 -0.22
CA PHE A 84 -5.42 -13.34 -1.28
C PHE A 84 -5.14 -14.63 -2.07
N ALA A 85 -3.88 -14.88 -2.45
CA ALA A 85 -3.50 -16.11 -3.15
C ALA A 85 -3.84 -17.37 -2.34
N ARG A 86 -3.65 -17.35 -1.02
CA ARG A 86 -4.03 -18.43 -0.13
C ARG A 86 -5.53 -18.62 -0.04
N ALA A 87 -6.30 -17.55 -0.01
CA ALA A 87 -7.75 -17.62 -0.04
C ALA A 87 -8.26 -18.23 -1.37
N GLU A 88 -7.69 -17.83 -2.51
CA GLU A 88 -8.03 -18.38 -3.83
C GLU A 88 -7.71 -19.89 -3.97
N THR A 89 -6.74 -20.40 -3.22
CA THR A 89 -6.35 -21.83 -3.23
C THR A 89 -6.96 -22.65 -2.09
N GLY A 90 -7.80 -22.03 -1.25
CA GLY A 90 -8.36 -22.69 -0.06
C GLY A 90 -7.34 -22.91 1.08
N ALA A 91 -6.13 -22.38 0.96
CA ALA A 91 -5.06 -22.49 1.96
C ALA A 91 -5.10 -21.33 2.99
N SER A 92 -6.27 -20.82 3.31
CA SER A 92 -6.46 -19.65 4.21
C SER A 92 -5.91 -19.84 5.62
N ASP A 93 -5.87 -21.09 6.12
CA ASP A 93 -5.36 -21.42 7.46
C ASP A 93 -3.82 -21.47 7.52
N ALA A 94 -3.13 -21.41 6.38
CA ALA A 94 -1.68 -21.34 6.35
C ALA A 94 -1.21 -20.00 6.93
N GLN A 95 -0.40 -20.08 8.01
CA GLN A 95 0.11 -18.88 8.69
C GLN A 95 0.89 -18.00 7.72
N ALA A 96 0.44 -16.73 7.58
CA ALA A 96 1.15 -15.76 6.75
C ALA A 96 2.61 -15.60 7.19
N PRO A 97 3.57 -15.45 6.26
CA PRO A 97 4.98 -15.29 6.59
C PRO A 97 5.18 -14.13 7.56
N ARG A 98 5.76 -14.41 8.73
CA ARG A 98 6.10 -13.38 9.71
C ARG A 98 7.34 -12.62 9.25
N LEU A 99 7.13 -11.43 8.72
CA LEU A 99 8.18 -10.51 8.33
C LEU A 99 8.09 -9.24 9.19
N ARG A 100 9.18 -8.87 9.84
CA ARG A 100 9.27 -7.54 10.43
C ARG A 100 9.56 -6.53 9.31
N GLY A 101 8.70 -5.51 9.23
CA GLY A 101 8.94 -4.37 8.33
C GLY A 101 10.12 -3.52 8.78
N PRO A 102 10.66 -2.67 7.89
CA PRO A 102 11.71 -1.73 8.24
C PRO A 102 11.23 -0.76 9.33
N ARG A 103 12.13 -0.40 10.25
CA ARG A 103 11.83 0.64 11.26
C ARG A 103 11.64 1.98 10.56
N ILE A 104 10.45 2.54 10.71
CA ILE A 104 10.14 3.89 10.26
C ILE A 104 10.42 4.82 11.44
N LYS A 105 11.38 5.75 11.28
CA LYS A 105 11.53 6.83 12.26
C LYS A 105 10.25 7.66 12.28
N ARG A 106 9.58 7.68 13.42
CA ARG A 106 8.48 8.63 13.65
C ARG A 106 9.13 10.01 13.80
N THR A 107 8.89 10.88 12.86
CA THR A 107 9.18 12.30 13.03
C THR A 107 8.09 12.92 13.85
N LEU A 108 8.44 13.81 14.77
CA LEU A 108 7.45 14.64 15.46
C LEU A 108 6.65 15.41 14.40
N PRO A 109 5.34 15.60 14.61
CA PRO A 109 4.57 16.52 13.79
C PRO A 109 5.28 17.87 13.77
N ARG A 110 5.39 18.48 12.58
CA ARG A 110 5.95 19.82 12.49
C ARG A 110 4.97 20.76 13.19
N PRO A 111 5.39 21.46 14.25
CA PRO A 111 4.51 22.44 14.89
C PRO A 111 4.20 23.56 13.88
N VAL A 112 2.97 24.00 13.87
CA VAL A 112 2.50 25.12 13.08
C VAL A 112 2.51 26.34 13.99
N THR A 113 3.05 27.45 13.53
CA THR A 113 2.99 28.70 14.29
C THR A 113 1.55 29.25 14.30
N PRO A 114 1.16 30.10 15.26
CA PRO A 114 -0.16 30.72 15.28
C PRO A 114 -0.52 31.42 13.96
N ASP A 115 0.42 32.14 13.36
CA ASP A 115 0.22 32.85 12.10
C ASP A 115 0.02 31.89 10.92
N GLU A 116 0.81 30.78 10.86
CA GLU A 116 0.60 29.73 9.86
C GLU A 116 -0.76 29.06 10.02
N ALA A 117 -1.22 28.83 11.26
CA ALA A 117 -2.52 28.22 11.52
C ALA A 117 -3.67 29.13 11.03
N VAL A 118 -3.59 30.43 11.33
CA VAL A 118 -4.55 31.42 10.83
C VAL A 118 -4.55 31.48 9.30
N HIS A 119 -3.39 31.56 8.68
CA HIS A 119 -3.25 31.55 7.22
C HIS A 119 -3.82 30.27 6.60
N MET A 120 -3.55 29.11 7.18
CA MET A 120 -4.15 27.85 6.72
C MET A 120 -5.67 27.87 6.82
N ALA A 121 -6.24 28.34 7.91
CA ALA A 121 -7.69 28.42 8.08
C ALA A 121 -8.36 29.37 7.07
N GLN A 122 -7.66 30.42 6.66
CA GLN A 122 -8.15 31.38 5.65
C GLN A 122 -8.11 30.80 4.23
N THR A 123 -7.04 30.03 3.89
CA THR A 123 -6.75 29.63 2.50
C THR A 123 -7.17 28.19 2.18
N ILE A 124 -7.54 27.37 3.18
CA ILE A 124 -7.80 25.95 2.97
C ILE A 124 -8.95 25.68 1.99
N GLY A 125 -9.91 26.61 1.90
CA GLY A 125 -11.06 26.51 0.99
C GLY A 125 -10.74 26.79 -0.47
N GLU A 126 -9.71 27.59 -0.75
CA GLU A 126 -9.44 28.14 -2.09
C GLU A 126 -8.99 27.08 -3.10
N ARG A 127 -8.41 25.96 -2.64
CA ARG A 127 -7.86 24.89 -3.48
C ARG A 127 -8.81 23.71 -3.65
N ARG A 128 -10.03 23.77 -3.15
CA ARG A 128 -11.00 22.66 -3.20
C ARG A 128 -11.93 22.80 -4.40
N ARG A 129 -12.23 21.65 -5.05
CA ARG A 129 -13.17 21.59 -6.17
C ARG A 129 -14.62 21.82 -5.73
N GLU A 130 -14.94 21.49 -4.48
CA GLU A 130 -16.29 21.57 -3.93
C GLU A 130 -16.29 22.49 -2.72
N GLU A 131 -17.12 23.51 -2.74
CA GLU A 131 -17.22 24.57 -1.73
C GLU A 131 -17.45 24.02 -0.30
N TRP A 132 -18.34 23.02 -0.17
CA TRP A 132 -18.64 22.41 1.14
C TRP A 132 -17.43 21.72 1.79
N THR A 133 -16.53 21.15 0.99
CA THR A 133 -15.30 20.54 1.52
C THR A 133 -14.35 21.58 2.10
N GLY A 134 -14.28 22.77 1.48
CA GLY A 134 -13.53 23.91 1.99
C GLY A 134 -14.09 24.44 3.31
N LEU A 135 -15.40 24.56 3.41
CA LEU A 135 -16.09 24.99 4.64
C LEU A 135 -15.90 23.99 5.77
N ARG A 136 -16.01 22.69 5.49
CA ARG A 136 -15.75 21.61 6.46
C ARG A 136 -14.31 21.67 6.97
N ASP A 137 -13.34 21.73 6.06
CA ASP A 137 -11.92 21.69 6.41
C ASP A 137 -11.52 22.95 7.22
N ARG A 138 -12.13 24.10 6.91
CA ARG A 138 -11.97 25.33 7.71
C ARG A 138 -12.58 25.18 9.10
N ALA A 139 -13.77 24.62 9.21
CA ALA A 139 -14.40 24.37 10.51
C ALA A 139 -13.55 23.46 11.40
N VAL A 140 -12.94 22.40 10.84
CA VAL A 140 -12.03 21.50 11.57
C VAL A 140 -10.78 22.22 12.09
N LEU A 141 -10.26 23.21 11.36
CA LEU A 141 -9.08 23.97 11.81
C LEU A 141 -9.41 25.02 12.89
N LEU A 142 -10.67 25.41 13.01
CA LEU A 142 -11.11 26.41 13.99
C LEU A 142 -11.62 25.80 15.30
N LEU A 143 -11.72 24.46 15.38
CA LEU A 143 -12.09 23.69 16.59
C LEU A 143 -10.86 23.38 17.42
#